data_92ac4c11169fc62fc8fb20367054c379
#
_entry.id   92ac4c11169fc62fc8fb20367054c379
#
_cell.length_a   1.000
_cell.length_b   1.000
_cell.length_c   1.000
_cell.angle_alpha   90.00
_cell.angle_beta   90.00
_cell.angle_gamma   90.00
#
_symmetry.space_group_name_H-M   'P 1'
#
loop_
_entity.id
_entity.type
_entity.pdbx_description
1 polymer ?
#
loop_
_entity_poly.entity_id
_entity_poly.type
_entity_poly.pdbx_seq_one_letter_code
_entity_poly.pdbx_strand_id
1 'polypeptide(L)'
;MSNLNEYLAQKRDALLRRKAYARSGEASPLRLQARAHAEGRSGVRRIRIRDFQVISDSPPDFAGYDLGPSSPELLLGALSSCLTHTYLIQAADQQIALEDVSVEVHGQLDPRAGTPGHETTPIYPHDLSYTVRLTTDETELDALNAVVERFCPILNLLRQGVEVRGTVERVPVSRAAA
;
A
#
# COMPACT_ATOMS: atom_id res chain seq x y z
N MET A 1 -14.23 -12.23 -22.40
CA MET A 1 -15.13 -11.76 -21.30
C MET A 1 -14.33 -11.89 -20.03
N SER A 2 -14.22 -10.84 -19.23
CA SER A 2 -13.49 -10.92 -17.96
C SER A 2 -14.32 -11.69 -16.95
N ASN A 3 -13.69 -12.61 -16.18
CA ASN A 3 -14.35 -13.34 -15.10
C ASN A 3 -14.46 -12.50 -13.81
N LEU A 4 -14.33 -11.18 -13.90
CA LEU A 4 -14.30 -10.32 -12.73
C LEU A 4 -15.63 -10.36 -11.97
N ASN A 5 -16.76 -10.42 -12.67
CA ASN A 5 -18.07 -10.50 -12.02
C ASN A 5 -18.29 -11.85 -11.29
N GLU A 6 -17.72 -12.95 -11.77
CA GLU A 6 -17.71 -14.22 -11.02
C GLU A 6 -16.89 -14.08 -9.72
N TYR A 7 -15.73 -13.42 -9.81
CA TYR A 7 -14.92 -13.13 -8.63
C TYR A 7 -15.66 -12.19 -7.66
N LEU A 8 -16.37 -11.17 -8.15
CA LEU A 8 -17.16 -10.27 -7.30
C LEU A 8 -18.28 -11.01 -6.55
N ALA A 9 -18.93 -11.99 -7.17
CA ALA A 9 -19.89 -12.83 -6.49
C ALA A 9 -19.24 -13.63 -5.33
N GLN A 10 -18.08 -14.27 -5.58
CA GLN A 10 -17.32 -14.96 -4.54
C GLN A 10 -16.85 -13.99 -3.43
N LYS A 11 -16.44 -12.79 -3.82
CA LYS A 11 -16.02 -11.73 -2.90
C LYS A 11 -17.15 -11.29 -1.99
N ARG A 12 -18.37 -11.15 -2.54
CA ARG A 12 -19.57 -10.83 -1.78
C ARG A 12 -19.86 -11.87 -0.71
N ASP A 13 -19.84 -13.16 -1.07
CA ASP A 13 -20.06 -14.24 -0.12
C ASP A 13 -19.02 -14.23 1.02
N ALA A 14 -17.76 -14.03 0.67
CA ALA A 14 -16.69 -13.91 1.65
C ALA A 14 -16.89 -12.68 2.57
N LEU A 15 -17.32 -11.56 2.01
CA LEU A 15 -17.60 -10.33 2.75
C LEU A 15 -18.77 -10.51 3.73
N LEU A 16 -19.85 -11.17 3.32
CA LEU A 16 -20.98 -11.47 4.18
C LEU A 16 -20.58 -12.36 5.38
N ARG A 17 -19.77 -13.40 5.14
CA ARG A 17 -19.21 -14.22 6.22
C ARG A 17 -18.33 -13.40 7.16
N ARG A 18 -17.48 -12.52 6.61
CA ARG A 18 -16.62 -11.63 7.41
C ARG A 18 -17.42 -10.64 8.26
N LYS A 19 -18.50 -10.06 7.71
CA LYS A 19 -19.42 -9.19 8.44
C LYS A 19 -20.15 -9.95 9.56
N ALA A 20 -20.53 -11.20 9.32
CA ALA A 20 -21.14 -12.05 10.34
C ALA A 20 -20.15 -12.37 11.49
N TYR A 21 -18.92 -12.76 11.13
CA TYR A 21 -17.85 -12.99 12.11
C TYR A 21 -17.52 -11.74 12.93
N ALA A 22 -17.45 -10.56 12.28
CA ALA A 22 -17.22 -9.31 13.01
C ALA A 22 -18.34 -9.00 14.02
N ARG A 23 -19.58 -9.41 13.74
CA ARG A 23 -20.73 -9.22 14.66
C ARG A 23 -20.81 -10.27 15.77
N SER A 24 -20.16 -11.41 15.65
CA SER A 24 -20.18 -12.45 16.70
C SER A 24 -19.46 -12.03 17.98
N GLY A 25 -18.64 -10.98 17.93
CA GLY A 25 -17.81 -10.57 19.06
C GLY A 25 -16.50 -11.36 19.20
N GLU A 26 -16.26 -12.35 18.34
CA GLU A 26 -15.04 -13.19 18.35
C GLU A 26 -13.89 -12.55 17.57
N ALA A 27 -14.19 -11.52 16.74
CA ALA A 27 -13.20 -10.84 15.93
C ALA A 27 -12.22 -10.03 16.79
N SER A 28 -10.94 -10.22 16.56
CA SER A 28 -9.87 -9.48 17.24
C SER A 28 -8.99 -8.74 16.22
N PRO A 29 -8.27 -7.68 16.66
CA PRO A 29 -7.34 -6.96 15.78
C PRO A 29 -6.25 -7.90 15.23
N LEU A 30 -5.97 -7.77 13.95
CA LEU A 30 -4.88 -8.50 13.28
C LEU A 30 -3.55 -7.78 13.53
N ARG A 31 -2.54 -8.53 13.93
CA ARG A 31 -1.16 -8.03 13.96
C ARG A 31 -0.57 -8.09 12.56
N LEU A 32 -0.08 -6.97 12.08
CA LEU A 32 0.66 -6.87 10.82
C LEU A 32 2.14 -6.69 11.14
N GLN A 33 2.99 -7.36 10.38
CA GLN A 33 4.44 -7.27 10.55
C GLN A 33 5.13 -7.28 9.19
N ALA A 34 6.10 -6.39 9.03
CA ALA A 34 7.08 -6.42 7.96
C ALA A 34 8.47 -6.32 8.58
N ARG A 35 9.46 -6.89 7.91
CA ARG A 35 10.85 -6.85 8.31
C ARG A 35 11.72 -6.55 7.10
N ALA A 36 12.58 -5.55 7.16
CA ALA A 36 13.54 -5.24 6.10
C ALA A 36 14.97 -5.46 6.60
N HIS A 37 15.83 -5.99 5.74
CA HIS A 37 17.25 -6.19 5.99
C HIS A 37 18.05 -5.70 4.79
N ALA A 38 19.11 -4.93 5.04
CA ALA A 38 20.07 -4.53 4.01
C ALA A 38 20.98 -5.70 3.68
N GLU A 39 21.17 -6.00 2.41
CA GLU A 39 21.90 -7.18 1.98
C GLU A 39 23.35 -6.88 1.61
N GLY A 40 24.26 -7.60 2.25
CA GLY A 40 25.67 -7.64 1.91
C GLY A 40 26.33 -6.25 1.91
N ARG A 41 27.01 -5.94 0.81
CA ARG A 41 27.76 -4.68 0.61
C ARG A 41 26.95 -3.62 -0.17
N SER A 42 25.65 -3.84 -0.31
CA SER A 42 24.75 -3.00 -1.10
C SER A 42 23.70 -2.33 -0.22
N GLY A 43 22.98 -1.38 -0.79
CA GLY A 43 21.79 -0.79 -0.19
C GLY A 43 20.50 -1.54 -0.52
N VAL A 44 20.57 -2.66 -1.20
CA VAL A 44 19.41 -3.52 -1.52
C VAL A 44 18.75 -3.97 -0.24
N ARG A 45 17.44 -3.76 -0.14
CA ARG A 45 16.63 -4.15 1.01
C ARG A 45 15.73 -5.31 0.65
N ARG A 46 15.88 -6.41 1.40
CA ARG A 46 14.97 -7.54 1.33
C ARG A 46 13.88 -7.36 2.37
N ILE A 47 12.65 -7.14 1.91
CA ILE A 47 11.47 -6.96 2.75
C ILE A 47 10.73 -8.29 2.84
N ARG A 48 10.47 -8.77 4.05
CA ARG A 48 9.66 -9.96 4.34
C ARG A 48 8.34 -9.55 4.97
N ILE A 49 7.24 -9.99 4.37
CA ILE A 49 5.88 -9.82 4.87
C ILE A 49 5.23 -11.20 4.88
N ARG A 50 5.12 -11.83 6.03
CA ARG A 50 4.81 -13.25 6.16
C ARG A 50 5.80 -14.11 5.34
N ASP A 51 5.33 -14.95 4.41
CA ASP A 51 6.15 -15.77 3.52
C ASP A 51 6.51 -15.07 2.19
N PHE A 52 5.96 -13.86 1.98
CA PHE A 52 6.25 -13.07 0.78
C PHE A 52 7.53 -12.26 0.92
N GLN A 53 8.16 -12.02 -0.20
CA GLN A 53 9.36 -11.21 -0.32
C GLN A 53 9.18 -10.12 -1.36
N VAL A 54 9.63 -8.92 -1.00
CA VAL A 54 9.75 -7.78 -1.90
C VAL A 54 11.19 -7.28 -1.85
N ILE A 55 11.77 -6.99 -3.00
CA ILE A 55 13.06 -6.31 -3.10
C ILE A 55 12.80 -4.83 -3.28
N SER A 56 13.54 -4.00 -2.54
CA SER A 56 13.57 -2.56 -2.68
C SER A 56 15.01 -2.10 -2.83
N ASP A 57 15.23 -1.15 -3.71
CA ASP A 57 16.57 -0.63 -3.97
C ASP A 57 16.52 0.88 -4.20
N SER A 58 17.66 1.45 -4.52
CA SER A 58 17.85 2.84 -4.89
C SER A 58 18.34 2.91 -6.35
N PRO A 59 18.13 4.05 -7.03
CA PRO A 59 18.68 4.23 -8.37
C PRO A 59 20.22 4.34 -8.35
N PRO A 60 20.87 4.16 -9.51
CA PRO A 60 22.35 4.16 -9.60
C PRO A 60 23.01 5.48 -9.18
N ASP A 61 22.37 6.62 -9.39
CA ASP A 61 22.85 7.94 -8.97
C ASP A 61 22.82 8.12 -7.44
N PHE A 62 22.16 7.20 -6.72
CA PHE A 62 22.15 7.11 -5.26
C PHE A 62 22.79 5.81 -4.75
N ALA A 63 23.82 5.34 -5.47
CA ALA A 63 24.59 4.13 -5.16
C ALA A 63 23.77 2.83 -5.05
N GLY A 64 22.62 2.75 -5.72
CA GLY A 64 21.83 1.54 -5.87
C GLY A 64 22.13 0.81 -7.17
N TYR A 65 21.47 -0.33 -7.36
CA TYR A 65 21.54 -1.17 -8.57
C TYR A 65 20.24 -1.21 -9.35
N ASP A 66 19.22 -0.48 -8.88
CA ASP A 66 17.87 -0.45 -9.49
C ASP A 66 17.24 -1.86 -9.60
N LEU A 67 17.40 -2.67 -8.57
CA LEU A 67 16.89 -4.05 -8.52
C LEU A 67 15.44 -4.16 -8.04
N GLY A 68 14.82 -3.05 -7.70
CA GLY A 68 13.43 -2.99 -7.26
C GLY A 68 13.02 -1.57 -6.91
N PRO A 69 11.71 -1.33 -6.74
CA PRO A 69 11.19 -0.01 -6.47
C PRO A 69 11.76 0.56 -5.16
N SER A 70 11.93 1.86 -5.12
CA SER A 70 12.26 2.61 -3.91
C SER A 70 11.14 2.53 -2.87
N SER A 71 11.44 2.87 -1.61
CA SER A 71 10.42 2.86 -0.56
C SER A 71 9.26 3.84 -0.80
N PRO A 72 9.48 5.07 -1.33
CA PRO A 72 8.39 5.94 -1.75
C PRO A 72 7.51 5.33 -2.84
N GLU A 73 8.08 4.68 -3.85
CA GLU A 73 7.32 4.00 -4.91
C GLU A 73 6.50 2.82 -4.36
N LEU A 74 7.05 2.06 -3.40
CA LEU A 74 6.31 1.01 -2.69
C LEU A 74 5.11 1.57 -1.92
N LEU A 75 5.21 2.78 -1.37
CA LEU A 75 4.08 3.46 -0.73
C LEU A 75 2.98 3.78 -1.73
N LEU A 76 3.31 4.31 -2.92
CA LEU A 76 2.35 4.56 -4.00
C LEU A 76 1.73 3.24 -4.49
N GLY A 77 2.55 2.19 -4.64
CA GLY A 77 2.09 0.84 -4.97
C GLY A 77 1.12 0.26 -3.93
N ALA A 78 1.38 0.48 -2.65
CA ALA A 78 0.48 0.06 -1.57
C ALA A 78 -0.86 0.82 -1.64
N LEU A 79 -0.84 2.11 -1.92
CA LEU A 79 -2.06 2.92 -2.07
C LEU A 79 -2.87 2.47 -3.29
N SER A 80 -2.25 2.30 -4.45
CA SER A 80 -2.93 1.86 -5.68
C SER A 80 -3.58 0.48 -5.49
N SER A 81 -2.85 -0.47 -4.92
CA SER A 81 -3.36 -1.82 -4.61
C SER A 81 -4.52 -1.78 -3.61
N CYS A 82 -4.42 -0.95 -2.57
CA CYS A 82 -5.46 -0.81 -1.57
C CYS A 82 -6.75 -0.20 -2.12
N LEU A 83 -6.63 0.85 -2.93
CA LEU A 83 -7.77 1.45 -3.63
C LEU A 83 -8.44 0.44 -4.56
N THR A 84 -7.67 -0.22 -5.45
CA THR A 84 -8.17 -1.26 -6.35
C THR A 84 -8.95 -2.33 -5.57
N HIS A 85 -8.36 -2.85 -4.48
CA HIS A 85 -9.03 -3.85 -3.65
C HIS A 85 -10.30 -3.31 -2.98
N THR A 86 -10.31 -2.05 -2.55
CA THR A 86 -11.48 -1.43 -1.93
C THR A 86 -12.60 -1.23 -2.95
N TYR A 87 -12.29 -0.87 -4.20
CA TYR A 87 -13.28 -0.86 -5.29
C TYR A 87 -13.92 -2.23 -5.49
N LEU A 88 -13.11 -3.30 -5.54
CA LEU A 88 -13.62 -4.67 -5.65
C LEU A 88 -14.51 -5.07 -4.46
N ILE A 89 -14.17 -4.64 -3.25
CA ILE A 89 -15.00 -4.89 -2.06
C ILE A 89 -16.33 -4.15 -2.15
N GLN A 90 -16.30 -2.87 -2.49
CA GLN A 90 -17.51 -2.04 -2.51
C GLN A 90 -18.42 -2.41 -3.69
N ALA A 91 -17.86 -2.72 -4.84
CA ALA A 91 -18.64 -3.22 -5.98
C ALA A 91 -19.32 -4.55 -5.64
N ALA A 92 -18.61 -5.49 -4.99
CA ALA A 92 -19.18 -6.75 -4.54
C ALA A 92 -20.30 -6.53 -3.49
N ASP A 93 -20.10 -5.62 -2.53
CA ASP A 93 -21.07 -5.32 -1.48
C ASP A 93 -22.37 -4.72 -2.05
N GLN A 94 -22.22 -3.78 -2.98
CA GLN A 94 -23.31 -3.06 -3.62
C GLN A 94 -23.87 -3.77 -4.86
N GLN A 95 -23.30 -4.90 -5.25
CA GLN A 95 -23.68 -5.70 -6.43
C GLN A 95 -23.53 -4.92 -7.76
N ILE A 96 -22.54 -4.02 -7.81
CA ILE A 96 -22.17 -3.31 -9.02
C ILE A 96 -21.32 -4.24 -9.89
N ALA A 97 -21.70 -4.42 -11.14
CA ALA A 97 -20.93 -5.20 -12.11
C ALA A 97 -19.73 -4.38 -12.58
N LEU A 98 -18.54 -5.01 -12.52
CA LEU A 98 -17.32 -4.45 -13.08
C LEU A 98 -16.71 -5.46 -14.05
N GLU A 99 -16.30 -4.97 -15.22
CA GLU A 99 -15.51 -5.77 -16.15
C GLU A 99 -14.01 -5.58 -15.94
N ASP A 100 -13.60 -4.37 -15.51
CA ASP A 100 -12.23 -4.06 -15.15
C ASP A 100 -12.17 -2.93 -14.13
N VAL A 101 -11.07 -2.90 -13.36
CA VAL A 101 -10.72 -1.81 -12.45
C VAL A 101 -9.21 -1.62 -12.43
N SER A 102 -8.76 -0.42 -12.70
CA SER A 102 -7.37 -0.01 -12.55
C SER A 102 -7.25 1.29 -11.78
N VAL A 103 -6.19 1.41 -10.99
CA VAL A 103 -5.88 2.60 -10.21
C VAL A 103 -4.44 2.99 -10.44
N GLU A 104 -4.24 4.21 -10.90
CA GLU A 104 -2.95 4.84 -11.07
C GLU A 104 -2.77 5.91 -10.00
N VAL A 105 -1.63 5.91 -9.32
CA VAL A 105 -1.31 6.86 -8.24
C VAL A 105 -0.07 7.64 -8.63
N HIS A 106 -0.11 8.95 -8.47
CA HIS A 106 0.99 9.87 -8.72
C HIS A 106 1.37 10.61 -7.44
N GLY A 107 2.63 11.02 -7.38
CA GLY A 107 3.16 11.85 -6.31
C GLY A 107 4.52 12.42 -6.70
N GLN A 108 4.99 13.37 -5.94
CA GLN A 108 6.29 13.99 -6.10
C GLN A 108 7.18 13.74 -4.89
N LEU A 109 8.47 13.58 -5.11
CA LEU A 109 9.50 13.58 -4.09
C LEU A 109 10.61 14.52 -4.54
N ASP A 110 10.86 15.57 -3.77
CA ASP A 110 11.89 16.56 -4.12
C ASP A 110 13.27 16.08 -3.62
N PRO A 111 14.24 15.81 -4.50
CA PRO A 111 15.56 15.36 -4.10
C PRO A 111 16.37 16.42 -3.34
N ARG A 112 15.94 17.68 -3.34
CA ARG A 112 16.58 18.77 -2.61
C ARG A 112 16.16 18.79 -1.14
N ALA A 113 15.10 18.11 -0.76
CA ALA A 113 14.57 18.10 0.60
C ALA A 113 15.66 17.72 1.62
N GLY A 114 15.76 18.51 2.68
CA GLY A 114 16.76 18.35 3.74
C GLY A 114 18.17 18.86 3.38
N THR A 115 18.37 19.50 2.21
CA THR A 115 19.62 20.17 1.88
C THR A 115 19.60 21.65 2.29
N PRO A 116 20.77 22.31 2.48
CA PRO A 116 20.81 23.73 2.81
C PRO A 116 20.05 24.60 1.80
N GLY A 117 19.19 25.49 2.30
CA GLY A 117 18.30 26.33 1.50
C GLY A 117 16.98 25.68 1.09
N HIS A 118 16.73 24.43 1.49
CA HIS A 118 15.50 23.67 1.22
C HIS A 118 14.92 23.05 2.51
N GLU A 119 15.08 23.73 3.65
CA GLU A 119 14.66 23.26 4.97
C GLU A 119 13.13 23.10 5.10
N THR A 120 12.36 23.83 4.29
CA THR A 120 10.89 23.77 4.27
C THR A 120 10.35 22.81 3.21
N THR A 121 11.21 22.24 2.36
CA THR A 121 10.80 21.27 1.33
C THR A 121 10.39 19.96 2.00
N PRO A 122 9.20 19.40 1.66
CA PRO A 122 8.76 18.14 2.24
C PRO A 122 9.74 16.99 1.98
N ILE A 123 10.15 16.28 3.04
CA ILE A 123 11.02 15.10 2.96
C ILE A 123 10.24 13.81 2.62
N TYR A 124 8.97 13.91 2.41
CA TYR A 124 8.04 12.81 2.13
C TYR A 124 7.36 13.02 0.78
N PRO A 125 6.83 11.96 0.15
CA PRO A 125 6.04 12.12 -1.06
C PRO A 125 4.84 13.05 -0.85
N HIS A 126 4.68 14.04 -1.71
CA HIS A 126 3.64 15.06 -1.64
C HIS A 126 2.92 15.20 -2.99
N ASP A 127 1.89 16.06 -3.05
CA ASP A 127 1.04 16.25 -4.22
C ASP A 127 0.47 14.91 -4.74
N LEU A 128 0.04 14.07 -3.79
CA LEU A 128 -0.49 12.75 -4.11
C LEU A 128 -1.86 12.89 -4.80
N SER A 129 -1.99 12.23 -5.91
CA SER A 129 -3.25 12.11 -6.65
C SER A 129 -3.43 10.69 -7.16
N TYR A 130 -4.67 10.32 -7.46
CA TYR A 130 -4.95 9.04 -8.10
C TYR A 130 -6.04 9.18 -9.17
N THR A 131 -5.97 8.31 -10.16
CA THR A 131 -6.99 8.15 -11.19
C THR A 131 -7.49 6.71 -11.18
N VAL A 132 -8.80 6.55 -11.14
CA VAL A 132 -9.46 5.24 -11.25
C VAL A 132 -10.11 5.13 -12.60
N ARG A 133 -9.93 3.98 -13.25
CA ARG A 133 -10.64 3.61 -14.48
C ARG A 133 -11.46 2.36 -14.18
N LEU A 134 -12.77 2.46 -14.38
CA LEU A 134 -13.73 1.38 -14.21
C LEU A 134 -14.37 1.07 -15.55
N THR A 135 -14.38 -0.20 -15.94
CA THR A 135 -15.19 -0.69 -17.05
C THR A 135 -16.48 -1.26 -16.48
N THR A 136 -17.57 -0.52 -16.63
CA THR A 136 -18.89 -0.83 -16.02
C THR A 136 -19.99 -0.08 -16.77
N ASP A 137 -21.20 -0.61 -16.70
CA ASP A 137 -22.43 0.10 -17.12
C ASP A 137 -23.00 1.01 -16.02
N GLU A 138 -22.41 1.01 -14.82
CA GLU A 138 -22.84 1.85 -13.69
C GLU A 138 -22.54 3.33 -13.97
N THR A 139 -23.49 4.19 -13.69
CA THR A 139 -23.40 5.64 -13.92
C THR A 139 -23.15 6.45 -12.65
N GLU A 140 -23.53 5.92 -11.47
CA GLU A 140 -23.38 6.59 -10.17
C GLU A 140 -21.99 6.35 -9.54
N LEU A 141 -20.92 6.63 -10.30
CA LEU A 141 -19.54 6.37 -9.88
C LEU A 141 -19.08 7.23 -8.71
N ASP A 142 -19.63 8.44 -8.56
CA ASP A 142 -19.26 9.32 -7.44
C ASP A 142 -19.70 8.74 -6.10
N ALA A 143 -20.88 8.11 -6.03
CA ALA A 143 -21.35 7.43 -4.83
C ALA A 143 -20.46 6.24 -4.47
N LEU A 144 -20.07 5.43 -5.45
CA LEU A 144 -19.12 4.33 -5.25
C LEU A 144 -17.76 4.86 -4.77
N ASN A 145 -17.23 5.90 -5.40
CA ASN A 145 -15.94 6.49 -5.02
C ASN A 145 -15.97 7.02 -3.58
N ALA A 146 -17.02 7.73 -3.18
CA ALA A 146 -17.14 8.26 -1.82
C ALA A 146 -17.08 7.15 -0.75
N VAL A 147 -17.71 6.01 -1.02
CA VAL A 147 -17.66 4.85 -0.12
C VAL A 147 -16.26 4.22 -0.12
N VAL A 148 -15.63 4.10 -1.29
CA VAL A 148 -14.25 3.60 -1.39
C VAL A 148 -13.28 4.48 -0.60
N GLU A 149 -13.34 5.78 -0.76
CA GLU A 149 -12.48 6.73 -0.01
C GLU A 149 -12.70 6.61 1.50
N ARG A 150 -13.94 6.44 1.94
CA ARG A 150 -14.26 6.25 3.36
C ARG A 150 -13.65 4.98 3.94
N PHE A 151 -13.56 3.90 3.17
CA PHE A 151 -13.18 2.58 3.66
C PHE A 151 -11.80 2.10 3.22
N CYS A 152 -11.05 2.86 2.40
CA CYS A 152 -9.69 2.48 2.03
C CYS A 152 -8.71 2.73 3.20
N PRO A 153 -8.12 1.67 3.81
CA PRO A 153 -7.30 1.84 5.00
C PRO A 153 -6.03 2.66 4.73
N ILE A 154 -5.37 2.44 3.58
CA ILE A 154 -4.11 3.14 3.27
C ILE A 154 -4.39 4.62 2.93
N LEU A 155 -5.46 4.92 2.18
CA LEU A 155 -5.84 6.31 1.91
C LEU A 155 -6.13 7.08 3.20
N ASN A 156 -6.89 6.46 4.12
CA ASN A 156 -7.22 7.08 5.40
C ASN A 156 -6.00 7.23 6.30
N LEU A 157 -5.07 6.27 6.30
CA LEU A 157 -3.78 6.39 6.98
C LEU A 157 -2.99 7.61 6.49
N LEU A 158 -2.91 7.82 5.17
CA LEU A 158 -2.19 8.95 4.58
C LEU A 158 -2.88 10.30 4.85
N ARG A 159 -4.21 10.34 4.86
CA ARG A 159 -4.98 11.56 5.13
C ARG A 159 -4.95 11.99 6.60
N GLN A 160 -4.95 11.03 7.52
CA GLN A 160 -5.07 11.33 8.96
C GLN A 160 -3.71 11.42 9.65
N GLY A 161 -2.71 10.70 9.13
CA GLY A 161 -1.47 10.48 9.87
C GLY A 161 -1.69 9.61 11.12
N VAL A 162 -0.65 8.95 11.57
CA VAL A 162 -0.65 8.18 12.83
C VAL A 162 0.68 8.36 13.52
N GLU A 163 0.67 8.28 14.86
CA GLU A 163 1.90 8.24 15.63
C GLU A 163 2.66 6.95 15.35
N VAL A 164 3.94 7.07 14.99
CA VAL A 164 4.86 5.94 14.82
C VAL A 164 5.90 6.00 15.92
N ARG A 165 5.96 4.96 16.75
CA ARG A 165 6.94 4.83 17.84
C ARG A 165 8.10 3.96 17.37
N GLY A 166 9.34 4.40 17.64
CA GLY A 166 10.56 3.68 17.29
C GLY A 166 11.44 3.41 18.50
N THR A 167 12.19 2.28 18.45
CA THR A 167 13.28 1.95 19.39
C THR A 167 14.50 1.57 18.60
N VAL A 168 15.70 1.80 19.19
CA VAL A 168 16.98 1.39 18.61
C VAL A 168 17.66 0.43 19.57
N GLU A 169 18.03 -0.75 19.06
CA GLU A 169 18.75 -1.77 19.83
C GLU A 169 20.15 -1.92 19.26
N ARG A 170 21.14 -1.95 20.13
CA ARG A 170 22.54 -2.22 19.75
C ARG A 170 22.81 -3.72 19.82
N VAL A 171 23.17 -4.30 18.68
CA VAL A 171 23.68 -5.67 18.61
C VAL A 171 25.21 -5.61 18.56
N PRO A 172 25.94 -6.27 19.49
CA PRO A 172 27.40 -6.30 19.46
C PRO A 172 27.91 -6.99 18.19
N VAL A 173 29.03 -6.48 17.65
CA VAL A 173 29.73 -7.13 16.54
C VAL A 173 30.34 -8.45 17.04
N SER A 174 29.90 -9.58 16.48
CA SER A 174 30.56 -10.86 16.71
C SER A 174 31.91 -10.81 15.97
N ARG A 175 33.02 -10.60 16.72
CA ARG A 175 34.34 -10.82 16.18
C ARG A 175 34.59 -12.32 16.22
N ALA A 176 34.62 -12.98 15.05
CA ALA A 176 35.21 -14.31 14.98
C ALA A 176 36.63 -14.22 15.56
N ALA A 177 36.94 -15.07 16.51
CA ALA A 177 38.31 -15.20 17.02
C ALA A 177 39.21 -15.57 15.83
N ALA A 178 40.26 -14.76 15.61
CA ALA A 178 41.26 -14.99 14.56
C ALA A 178 42.12 -16.23 14.90
#